data_5540cca96ab36ca9a7bf28a034e293c3
#
_entry.id   5540cca96ab36ca9a7bf28a034e293c3
#
_cell.length_a   1.000
_cell.length_b   1.000
_cell.length_c   1.000
_cell.angle_alpha   90.00
_cell.angle_beta   90.00
_cell.angle_gamma   90.00
#
_symmetry.space_group_name_H-M   'P 1'
#
loop_
_entity.id
_entity.type
_entity.pdbx_description
1 polymer ?
#
loop_
_entity_poly.entity_id
_entity_poly.type
_entity_poly.pdbx_seq_one_letter_code
_entity_poly.pdbx_strand_id
1 'polypeptide(L)'
;MPMTRRNSLLALSTVAMAAVFAAAVTHSAAAQQRKSLRWTTSQVGSYGYTIAASMAKIVEQALGGEYTVTVQPYQSPTVAMKAVMDGEGELAYTADIGMTQFQERVGPFKDYKPTKPEIVHTWYAYPMESMMATSAKEADKFKCWKDFSGKPVYFTQAGFQNWLNWQRIFKTLGYDFKHVQIDNKANGDALEQGTIVGSAIYTTAGRSLAPYWKETEVRMDIRVINPCPDEVAKLKAAGLAVSDVEAKGAFSKSVGPSTLQGVPILFGYNARPDMPEDAVYKMVKAFYEKRDELVKLEAGFTPMAKDFVTMQVQGIDANPQIPVHAGLAKFLKEHKAWNDKWKVAPGAS
;
A
#
# COMPACT_ATOMS: atom_id res chain seq x y z
N MET A 1 45.56 -12.88 81.75
CA MET A 1 44.24 -13.11 81.10
C MET A 1 44.31 -12.56 79.71
N PRO A 2 44.13 -13.34 78.67
CA PRO A 2 44.31 -12.88 77.28
C PRO A 2 43.00 -12.34 76.70
N MET A 3 43.03 -11.12 76.12
CA MET A 3 41.97 -10.53 75.35
C MET A 3 42.09 -10.99 73.89
N THR A 4 41.03 -11.56 73.42
CA THR A 4 40.82 -12.31 72.23
C THR A 4 40.96 -11.49 70.91
N ARG A 5 41.80 -11.96 70.04
CA ARG A 5 41.85 -11.64 68.60
C ARG A 5 40.57 -12.10 67.90
N ARG A 6 39.55 -11.23 67.78
CA ARG A 6 38.32 -11.67 67.04
C ARG A 6 37.64 -10.58 66.23
N ASN A 7 38.19 -9.38 66.11
CA ASN A 7 37.54 -8.24 65.43
C ASN A 7 38.24 -7.74 64.16
N SER A 8 39.26 -8.50 63.64
CA SER A 8 39.98 -8.03 62.44
C SER A 8 39.60 -8.72 61.11
N LEU A 9 38.69 -9.70 61.18
CA LEU A 9 38.31 -10.48 59.97
C LEU A 9 36.95 -10.07 59.36
N LEU A 10 36.20 -9.19 60.02
CA LEU A 10 34.89 -8.72 59.51
C LEU A 10 34.96 -7.43 58.67
N ALA A 11 36.10 -6.73 58.67
CA ALA A 11 36.24 -5.47 57.93
C ALA A 11 36.72 -5.66 56.48
N LEU A 12 37.31 -6.81 56.13
CA LEU A 12 37.79 -7.06 54.75
C LEU A 12 36.75 -7.69 53.82
N SER A 13 35.70 -8.30 54.33
CA SER A 13 34.65 -8.92 53.51
C SER A 13 33.60 -7.95 52.99
N THR A 14 33.41 -6.78 53.61
CA THR A 14 32.44 -5.78 53.20
C THR A 14 32.91 -4.88 52.04
N VAL A 15 34.22 -4.67 51.90
CA VAL A 15 34.77 -3.87 50.78
C VAL A 15 34.79 -4.64 49.46
N ALA A 16 34.98 -5.95 49.51
CA ALA A 16 34.99 -6.78 48.29
C ALA A 16 33.57 -6.96 47.65
N MET A 17 32.51 -6.91 48.48
CA MET A 17 31.13 -7.05 47.99
C MET A 17 30.58 -5.77 47.38
N ALA A 18 31.05 -4.60 47.83
CA ALA A 18 30.67 -3.30 47.25
C ALA A 18 31.30 -3.06 45.88
N ALA A 19 32.52 -3.58 45.63
CA ALA A 19 33.19 -3.43 44.31
C ALA A 19 32.55 -4.31 43.22
N VAL A 20 31.99 -5.49 43.56
CA VAL A 20 31.33 -6.37 42.62
C VAL A 20 29.94 -5.84 42.24
N PHE A 21 29.22 -5.16 43.15
CA PHE A 21 27.95 -4.50 42.84
C PHE A 21 28.13 -3.24 42.01
N ALA A 22 29.20 -2.48 42.15
CA ALA A 22 29.48 -1.31 41.31
C ALA A 22 29.87 -1.68 39.87
N ALA A 23 30.49 -2.84 39.64
CA ALA A 23 30.82 -3.34 38.28
C ALA A 23 29.62 -3.94 37.56
N ALA A 24 28.60 -4.41 38.28
CA ALA A 24 27.37 -4.96 37.66
C ALA A 24 26.39 -3.87 37.17
N VAL A 25 26.46 -2.67 37.69
CA VAL A 25 25.56 -1.53 37.34
C VAL A 25 26.02 -0.79 36.06
N THR A 26 27.30 -0.94 35.66
CA THR A 26 27.84 -0.24 34.47
C THR A 26 27.61 -0.96 33.14
N HIS A 27 26.96 -2.15 33.15
CA HIS A 27 26.58 -2.87 31.95
C HIS A 27 25.07 -2.83 31.65
N SER A 28 24.32 -1.92 32.25
CA SER A 28 23.09 -1.45 31.64
C SER A 28 23.49 -0.65 30.41
N ALA A 29 23.92 -1.34 29.36
CA ALA A 29 23.90 -0.74 28.02
C ALA A 29 22.52 -0.12 27.88
N ALA A 30 22.44 1.21 27.82
CA ALA A 30 21.21 1.91 27.54
C ALA A 30 20.64 1.25 26.31
N ALA A 31 19.62 0.43 26.49
CA ALA A 31 18.92 -0.18 25.37
C ALA A 31 18.44 1.03 24.56
N GLN A 32 19.15 1.32 23.47
CA GLN A 32 18.86 2.45 22.62
C GLN A 32 17.39 2.31 22.22
N GLN A 33 16.54 3.19 22.73
CA GLN A 33 15.11 3.13 22.49
C GLN A 33 14.89 3.23 20.99
N ARG A 34 14.47 2.13 20.37
CA ARG A 34 14.22 2.07 18.93
C ARG A 34 13.16 3.11 18.55
N LYS A 35 13.38 3.79 17.46
CA LYS A 35 12.38 4.70 16.88
C LYS A 35 11.20 3.86 16.39
N SER A 36 9.98 4.36 16.55
CA SER A 36 8.81 3.72 15.96
C SER A 36 8.67 4.12 14.49
N LEU A 37 8.44 3.14 13.62
CA LEU A 37 8.02 3.34 12.24
C LEU A 37 6.64 2.72 12.11
N ARG A 38 5.61 3.57 12.16
CA ARG A 38 4.21 3.15 12.04
C ARG A 38 3.84 3.16 10.56
N TRP A 39 3.62 1.96 10.05
CA TRP A 39 3.29 1.73 8.65
C TRP A 39 1.79 1.61 8.49
N THR A 40 1.12 2.67 8.07
CA THR A 40 -0.34 2.70 7.95
C THR A 40 -0.80 1.98 6.69
N THR A 41 -1.86 1.20 6.81
CA THR A 41 -2.44 0.41 5.72
C THR A 41 -3.96 0.52 5.72
N SER A 42 -4.62 -0.13 4.76
CA SER A 42 -6.05 -0.39 4.84
C SER A 42 -6.35 -1.53 5.84
N GLN A 43 -7.63 -1.85 6.01
CA GLN A 43 -8.11 -2.82 7.00
C GLN A 43 -7.43 -4.19 6.91
N VAL A 44 -7.43 -4.92 8.02
CA VAL A 44 -6.97 -6.31 8.09
C VAL A 44 -7.72 -7.17 7.05
N GLY A 45 -6.97 -8.03 6.35
CA GLY A 45 -7.50 -8.83 5.23
C GLY A 45 -7.53 -8.10 3.88
N SER A 46 -7.16 -6.81 3.84
CA SER A 46 -6.88 -6.13 2.57
C SER A 46 -5.52 -6.54 2.01
N TYR A 47 -5.34 -6.35 0.70
CA TYR A 47 -4.05 -6.63 0.07
C TYR A 47 -2.93 -5.77 0.65
N GLY A 48 -3.17 -4.46 0.85
CA GLY A 48 -2.17 -3.55 1.40
C GLY A 48 -1.71 -3.92 2.81
N TYR A 49 -2.60 -4.44 3.67
CA TYR A 49 -2.22 -4.94 4.99
C TYR A 49 -1.30 -6.16 4.88
N THR A 50 -1.67 -7.13 4.04
CA THR A 50 -0.88 -8.35 3.81
C THR A 50 0.53 -8.02 3.31
N ILE A 51 0.63 -7.11 2.35
CA ILE A 51 1.90 -6.66 1.77
C ILE A 51 2.79 -5.99 2.81
N ALA A 52 2.27 -5.02 3.57
CA ALA A 52 3.04 -4.33 4.59
C ALA A 52 3.56 -5.30 5.68
N ALA A 53 2.71 -6.23 6.12
CA ALA A 53 3.10 -7.25 7.10
C ALA A 53 4.25 -8.14 6.58
N SER A 54 4.20 -8.52 5.29
CA SER A 54 5.26 -9.33 4.65
C SER A 54 6.60 -8.57 4.55
N MET A 55 6.55 -7.27 4.40
CA MET A 55 7.74 -6.43 4.16
C MET A 55 8.32 -5.82 5.43
N ALA A 56 7.57 -5.76 6.53
CA ALA A 56 7.98 -5.11 7.77
C ALA A 56 9.36 -5.60 8.26
N LYS A 57 9.60 -6.92 8.21
CA LYS A 57 10.88 -7.52 8.61
C LYS A 57 12.05 -7.08 7.72
N ILE A 58 11.81 -6.91 6.42
CA ILE A 58 12.84 -6.43 5.49
C ILE A 58 13.24 -5.00 5.84
N VAL A 59 12.24 -4.17 6.16
CA VAL A 59 12.48 -2.78 6.58
C VAL A 59 13.23 -2.70 7.90
N GLU A 60 12.84 -3.47 8.91
CA GLU A 60 13.56 -3.51 10.20
C GLU A 60 15.03 -3.92 10.01
N GLN A 61 15.30 -4.92 9.18
CA GLN A 61 16.66 -5.35 8.86
C GLN A 61 17.45 -4.27 8.12
N ALA A 62 16.82 -3.62 7.13
CA ALA A 62 17.46 -2.56 6.35
C ALA A 62 17.83 -1.34 7.20
N LEU A 63 17.02 -1.03 8.22
CA LEU A 63 17.23 0.06 9.15
C LEU A 63 18.15 -0.31 10.35
N GLY A 64 18.82 -1.49 10.27
CA GLY A 64 19.85 -1.87 11.24
C GLY A 64 19.37 -1.98 12.69
N GLY A 65 18.07 -2.19 12.95
CA GLY A 65 17.50 -2.27 14.27
C GLY A 65 17.28 -0.91 14.97
N GLU A 66 17.51 0.20 14.29
CA GLU A 66 17.23 1.56 14.83
C GLU A 66 15.72 1.80 14.95
N TYR A 67 14.91 1.07 14.18
CA TYR A 67 13.45 1.21 14.14
C TYR A 67 12.76 -0.11 14.50
N THR A 68 11.61 0.03 15.15
CA THR A 68 10.61 -1.04 15.26
C THR A 68 9.48 -0.71 14.30
N VAL A 69 9.19 -1.62 13.36
CA VAL A 69 8.13 -1.44 12.37
C VAL A 69 6.82 -2.01 12.90
N THR A 70 5.79 -1.18 12.95
CA THR A 70 4.43 -1.58 13.34
C THR A 70 3.46 -1.33 12.20
N VAL A 71 2.84 -2.38 11.70
CA VAL A 71 1.78 -2.27 10.69
C VAL A 71 0.48 -1.88 11.36
N GLN A 72 -0.06 -0.71 11.01
CA GLN A 72 -1.28 -0.15 11.59
C GLN A 72 -2.41 -0.15 10.56
N PRO A 73 -3.46 -0.99 10.74
CA PRO A 73 -4.60 -1.00 9.85
C PRO A 73 -5.54 0.18 10.15
N TYR A 74 -6.00 0.83 9.08
CA TYR A 74 -7.05 1.83 9.08
C TYR A 74 -8.24 1.35 8.24
N GLN A 75 -9.37 2.02 8.34
CA GLN A 75 -10.57 1.63 7.62
C GLN A 75 -10.39 1.64 6.08
N SER A 76 -9.56 2.55 5.57
CA SER A 76 -9.29 2.67 4.13
C SER A 76 -7.91 3.30 3.86
N PRO A 77 -7.35 3.17 2.65
CA PRO A 77 -6.11 3.86 2.26
C PRO A 77 -6.22 5.39 2.39
N THR A 78 -7.39 5.96 2.14
CA THR A 78 -7.63 7.40 2.31
C THR A 78 -7.48 7.84 3.77
N VAL A 79 -8.01 7.04 4.71
CA VAL A 79 -7.85 7.31 6.15
C VAL A 79 -6.40 7.10 6.57
N ALA A 80 -5.73 6.04 6.09
CA ALA A 80 -4.32 5.78 6.34
C ALA A 80 -3.42 6.96 5.87
N MET A 81 -3.72 7.50 4.69
CA MET A 81 -3.01 8.67 4.14
C MET A 81 -3.19 9.91 5.02
N LYS A 82 -4.42 10.20 5.47
CA LYS A 82 -4.69 11.31 6.40
C LYS A 82 -3.96 11.12 7.73
N ALA A 83 -4.00 9.92 8.30
CA ALA A 83 -3.32 9.59 9.56
C ALA A 83 -1.82 9.92 9.52
N VAL A 84 -1.12 9.64 8.41
CA VAL A 84 0.29 10.03 8.25
C VAL A 84 0.46 11.54 8.19
N MET A 85 -0.40 12.25 7.47
CA MET A 85 -0.37 13.71 7.39
C MET A 85 -0.87 14.41 8.66
N ASP A 86 -1.46 13.66 9.60
CA ASP A 86 -1.83 14.13 10.94
C ASP A 86 -0.82 13.68 12.02
N GLY A 87 0.24 12.97 11.63
CA GLY A 87 1.33 12.55 12.52
C GLY A 87 1.09 11.24 13.27
N GLU A 88 0.06 10.49 12.88
CA GLU A 88 -0.27 9.19 13.50
C GLU A 88 0.52 8.03 12.89
N GLY A 89 1.28 8.26 11.82
CA GLY A 89 2.12 7.27 11.14
C GLY A 89 3.25 7.91 10.35
N GLU A 90 4.17 7.08 9.85
CA GLU A 90 5.32 7.50 9.05
C GLU A 90 5.19 7.13 7.57
N LEU A 91 4.58 5.98 7.26
CA LEU A 91 4.36 5.51 5.89
C LEU A 91 2.86 5.35 5.61
N ALA A 92 2.37 5.97 4.54
CA ALA A 92 0.99 5.92 4.09
C ALA A 92 0.82 4.94 2.93
N TYR A 93 -0.03 3.94 3.10
CA TYR A 93 -0.50 3.13 1.98
C TYR A 93 -1.43 3.96 1.09
N THR A 94 -1.02 4.23 -0.13
CA THR A 94 -1.80 5.02 -1.08
C THR A 94 -1.46 4.68 -2.53
N ALA A 95 -2.39 4.95 -3.45
CA ALA A 95 -2.11 4.90 -4.87
C ALA A 95 -1.98 6.31 -5.46
N ASP A 96 -1.50 6.37 -6.69
CA ASP A 96 -1.36 7.57 -7.50
C ASP A 96 -2.64 8.43 -7.51
N ILE A 97 -3.81 7.80 -7.70
CA ILE A 97 -5.10 8.51 -7.70
C ILE A 97 -5.42 9.19 -6.35
N GLY A 98 -5.04 8.57 -5.24
CA GLY A 98 -5.21 9.18 -3.91
C GLY A 98 -4.37 10.45 -3.77
N MET A 99 -3.14 10.41 -4.28
CA MET A 99 -2.26 11.58 -4.30
C MET A 99 -2.78 12.67 -5.24
N THR A 100 -3.29 12.30 -6.42
CA THR A 100 -3.95 13.25 -7.35
C THR A 100 -5.10 13.98 -6.67
N GLN A 101 -6.04 13.23 -6.07
CA GLN A 101 -7.21 13.84 -5.41
C GLN A 101 -6.85 14.70 -4.20
N PHE A 102 -5.79 14.34 -3.49
CA PHE A 102 -5.29 15.15 -2.41
C PHE A 102 -4.71 16.49 -2.93
N GLN A 103 -3.93 16.47 -3.99
CA GLN A 103 -3.39 17.68 -4.62
C GLN A 103 -4.48 18.60 -5.17
N GLU A 104 -5.48 18.02 -5.80
CA GLU A 104 -6.62 18.76 -6.36
C GLU A 104 -7.63 19.21 -5.30
N ARG A 105 -7.48 18.76 -4.04
CA ARG A 105 -8.43 19.05 -2.94
C ARG A 105 -9.87 18.67 -3.29
N VAL A 106 -10.04 17.48 -3.88
CA VAL A 106 -11.35 16.97 -4.27
C VAL A 106 -11.74 15.70 -3.51
N GLY A 107 -12.99 15.29 -3.65
CA GLY A 107 -13.52 14.08 -3.01
C GLY A 107 -13.28 14.09 -1.50
N PRO A 108 -12.67 13.03 -0.92
CA PRO A 108 -12.47 12.92 0.52
C PRO A 108 -11.47 13.94 1.10
N PHE A 109 -10.77 14.71 0.26
CA PHE A 109 -9.78 15.69 0.67
C PHE A 109 -10.22 17.14 0.51
N LYS A 110 -11.46 17.39 0.04
CA LYS A 110 -11.97 18.73 -0.27
C LYS A 110 -11.76 19.76 0.86
N ASP A 111 -12.10 19.36 2.09
CA ASP A 111 -12.01 20.24 3.26
C ASP A 111 -10.92 19.78 4.25
N TYR A 112 -10.12 18.80 3.86
CA TYR A 112 -9.07 18.25 4.70
C TYR A 112 -7.84 19.17 4.75
N LYS A 113 -7.39 19.48 5.97
CA LYS A 113 -6.18 20.27 6.23
C LYS A 113 -5.23 19.42 7.08
N PRO A 114 -4.07 19.01 6.54
CA PRO A 114 -3.10 18.25 7.30
C PRO A 114 -2.49 19.09 8.41
N THR A 115 -2.15 18.45 9.54
CA THR A 115 -1.47 19.08 10.68
C THR A 115 0.05 18.95 10.59
N LYS A 116 0.56 18.09 9.70
CA LYS A 116 1.97 17.85 9.41
C LYS A 116 2.25 18.09 7.92
N PRO A 117 3.53 18.12 7.50
CA PRO A 117 3.86 18.22 6.09
C PRO A 117 3.16 17.15 5.24
N GLU A 118 2.81 17.50 4.04
CA GLU A 118 2.14 16.62 3.09
C GLU A 118 3.05 15.47 2.67
N ILE A 119 2.47 14.30 2.40
CA ILE A 119 3.23 13.16 1.89
C ILE A 119 3.79 13.46 0.49
N VAL A 120 4.93 12.84 0.21
CA VAL A 120 5.67 12.99 -1.04
C VAL A 120 5.96 11.63 -1.66
N HIS A 121 6.33 11.57 -2.94
CA HIS A 121 6.71 10.32 -3.58
C HIS A 121 7.85 9.64 -2.83
N THR A 122 7.60 8.43 -2.32
CA THR A 122 8.59 7.70 -1.54
C THR A 122 8.94 6.35 -2.17
N TRP A 123 7.97 5.50 -2.49
CA TRP A 123 8.19 4.32 -3.31
C TRP A 123 6.88 3.65 -3.74
N TYR A 124 6.92 2.94 -4.88
CA TYR A 124 5.81 2.23 -5.48
C TYR A 124 6.11 0.74 -5.61
N ALA A 125 5.08 -0.07 -5.43
CA ALA A 125 5.21 -1.52 -5.25
C ALA A 125 4.55 -2.33 -6.37
N TYR A 126 3.33 -1.98 -6.78
CA TYR A 126 2.55 -2.78 -7.71
C TYR A 126 1.35 -2.00 -8.30
N PRO A 127 0.94 -2.32 -9.53
CA PRO A 127 -0.34 -1.87 -10.08
C PRO A 127 -1.49 -2.71 -9.54
N MET A 128 -2.66 -2.10 -9.41
CA MET A 128 -3.94 -2.79 -9.26
C MET A 128 -4.84 -2.46 -10.45
N GLU A 129 -5.27 -3.48 -11.15
CA GLU A 129 -6.13 -3.35 -12.32
C GLU A 129 -7.60 -3.45 -11.90
N SER A 130 -8.32 -2.31 -11.95
CA SER A 130 -9.76 -2.27 -11.63
C SER A 130 -10.58 -2.85 -12.78
N MET A 131 -11.36 -3.88 -12.48
CA MET A 131 -12.21 -4.62 -13.43
C MET A 131 -13.63 -4.75 -12.86
N MET A 132 -14.60 -5.06 -13.70
CA MET A 132 -16.00 -5.28 -13.32
C MET A 132 -16.38 -6.75 -13.46
N ALA A 133 -16.97 -7.32 -12.43
CA ALA A 133 -17.51 -8.68 -12.45
C ALA A 133 -19.01 -8.69 -12.13
N THR A 134 -19.68 -9.75 -12.61
CA THR A 134 -21.07 -10.07 -12.30
C THR A 134 -21.19 -11.57 -11.99
N SER A 135 -22.35 -12.00 -11.50
CA SER A 135 -22.65 -13.43 -11.39
C SER A 135 -22.63 -14.10 -12.77
N ALA A 136 -22.04 -15.28 -12.88
CA ALA A 136 -22.03 -16.03 -14.15
C ALA A 136 -23.45 -16.31 -14.69
N LYS A 137 -24.45 -16.45 -13.79
CA LYS A 137 -25.85 -16.64 -14.17
C LYS A 137 -26.48 -15.44 -14.88
N GLU A 138 -25.99 -14.23 -14.58
CA GLU A 138 -26.50 -12.96 -15.09
C GLU A 138 -25.63 -12.37 -16.21
N ALA A 139 -24.53 -13.04 -16.54
CA ALA A 139 -23.47 -12.49 -17.39
C ALA A 139 -23.96 -12.10 -18.80
N ASP A 140 -24.93 -12.81 -19.35
CA ASP A 140 -25.46 -12.52 -20.69
C ASP A 140 -26.18 -11.17 -20.80
N LYS A 141 -26.55 -10.58 -19.64
CA LYS A 141 -27.17 -9.25 -19.56
C LYS A 141 -26.17 -8.11 -19.65
N PHE A 142 -24.87 -8.42 -19.56
CA PHE A 142 -23.79 -7.44 -19.47
C PHE A 142 -22.74 -7.73 -20.56
N LYS A 143 -22.59 -6.83 -21.51
CA LYS A 143 -21.60 -6.94 -22.59
C LYS A 143 -20.44 -5.97 -22.42
N CYS A 144 -20.72 -4.81 -21.84
CA CYS A 144 -19.77 -3.71 -21.65
C CYS A 144 -19.98 -3.06 -20.27
N TRP A 145 -19.10 -2.18 -19.87
CA TRP A 145 -19.23 -1.44 -18.61
C TRP A 145 -20.43 -0.48 -18.59
N LYS A 146 -20.87 0.01 -19.76
CA LYS A 146 -22.11 0.81 -19.89
C LYS A 146 -23.35 0.11 -19.34
N ASP A 147 -23.37 -1.21 -19.41
CA ASP A 147 -24.54 -1.98 -18.97
C ASP A 147 -24.73 -1.95 -17.45
N PHE A 148 -23.72 -1.47 -16.69
CA PHE A 148 -23.76 -1.23 -15.25
C PHE A 148 -24.18 0.20 -14.89
N SER A 149 -24.28 1.13 -15.87
CA SER A 149 -24.67 2.53 -15.62
C SER A 149 -26.05 2.61 -14.96
N GLY A 150 -26.14 3.34 -13.86
CA GLY A 150 -27.38 3.54 -13.07
C GLY A 150 -27.89 2.29 -12.34
N LYS A 151 -27.20 1.15 -12.43
CA LYS A 151 -27.57 -0.08 -11.72
C LYS A 151 -26.86 -0.18 -10.36
N PRO A 152 -27.40 -0.94 -9.40
CA PRO A 152 -26.77 -1.13 -8.10
C PRO A 152 -25.50 -1.95 -8.24
N VAL A 153 -24.34 -1.34 -8.04
CA VAL A 153 -23.02 -1.96 -8.14
C VAL A 153 -22.21 -1.70 -6.87
N TYR A 154 -21.47 -2.68 -6.43
CA TYR A 154 -20.46 -2.51 -5.41
C TYR A 154 -19.11 -2.13 -6.04
N PHE A 155 -18.71 -0.87 -5.90
CA PHE A 155 -17.46 -0.35 -6.45
C PHE A 155 -16.29 -0.39 -5.45
N THR A 156 -16.23 -1.38 -4.58
CA THR A 156 -15.44 -1.45 -3.34
C THR A 156 -15.92 -0.48 -2.26
N GLN A 157 -15.40 -0.56 -1.04
CA GLN A 157 -15.84 0.34 0.05
C GLN A 157 -15.46 1.79 -0.26
N ALA A 158 -16.36 2.71 0.08
CA ALA A 158 -16.07 4.13 -0.01
C ALA A 158 -14.80 4.50 0.78
N GLY A 159 -13.93 5.32 0.17
CA GLY A 159 -12.61 5.64 0.71
C GLY A 159 -11.48 4.71 0.27
N PHE A 160 -11.79 3.57 -0.34
CA PHE A 160 -10.78 2.78 -1.06
C PHE A 160 -10.39 3.46 -2.36
N GLN A 161 -9.13 3.33 -2.77
CA GLN A 161 -8.66 4.02 -3.97
C GLN A 161 -9.18 3.37 -5.25
N ASN A 162 -9.53 2.09 -5.24
CA ASN A 162 -10.30 1.48 -6.32
C ASN A 162 -11.71 2.08 -6.45
N TRP A 163 -12.38 2.44 -5.34
CA TRP A 163 -13.64 3.17 -5.41
C TRP A 163 -13.48 4.55 -6.07
N LEU A 164 -12.42 5.28 -5.73
CA LEU A 164 -12.07 6.55 -6.38
C LEU A 164 -11.77 6.35 -7.88
N ASN A 165 -11.07 5.27 -8.22
CA ASN A 165 -10.78 4.93 -9.61
C ASN A 165 -12.06 4.68 -10.41
N TRP A 166 -13.02 3.93 -9.83
CA TRP A 166 -14.31 3.70 -10.49
C TRP A 166 -15.14 4.96 -10.65
N GLN A 167 -15.10 5.88 -9.70
CA GLN A 167 -15.72 7.21 -9.88
C GLN A 167 -15.10 7.94 -11.07
N ARG A 168 -13.77 7.93 -11.18
CA ARG A 168 -13.04 8.51 -12.31
C ARG A 168 -13.42 7.84 -13.63
N ILE A 169 -13.44 6.50 -13.68
CA ILE A 169 -13.82 5.72 -14.87
C ILE A 169 -15.23 6.08 -15.33
N PHE A 170 -16.23 6.00 -14.44
CA PHE A 170 -17.63 6.25 -14.79
C PHE A 170 -17.86 7.69 -15.21
N LYS A 171 -17.23 8.65 -14.52
CA LYS A 171 -17.26 10.07 -14.92
C LYS A 171 -16.69 10.26 -16.33
N THR A 172 -15.55 9.64 -16.65
CA THR A 172 -14.89 9.72 -17.96
C THR A 172 -15.77 9.14 -19.07
N LEU A 173 -16.45 8.03 -18.79
CA LEU A 173 -17.34 7.38 -19.75
C LEU A 173 -18.71 8.05 -19.86
N GLY A 174 -19.08 8.92 -18.92
CA GLY A 174 -20.38 9.58 -18.85
C GLY A 174 -21.49 8.67 -18.29
N TYR A 175 -21.14 7.78 -17.35
CA TYR A 175 -22.06 6.80 -16.77
C TYR A 175 -22.53 7.21 -15.38
N ASP A 176 -23.75 6.81 -15.03
CA ASP A 176 -24.32 7.04 -13.71
C ASP A 176 -23.72 6.09 -12.68
N PHE A 177 -23.08 6.65 -11.65
CA PHE A 177 -22.42 5.92 -10.59
C PHE A 177 -23.38 5.63 -9.44
N LYS A 178 -24.04 4.45 -9.47
CA LYS A 178 -24.94 4.00 -8.41
C LYS A 178 -24.24 2.98 -7.51
N HIS A 179 -23.56 3.48 -6.48
CA HIS A 179 -22.82 2.66 -5.52
C HIS A 179 -23.71 2.09 -4.43
N VAL A 180 -23.54 0.81 -4.12
CA VAL A 180 -24.11 0.14 -2.96
C VAL A 180 -23.00 -0.11 -1.95
N GLN A 181 -23.10 0.53 -0.78
CA GLN A 181 -22.10 0.38 0.28
C GLN A 181 -22.38 -0.91 1.07
N ILE A 182 -21.46 -1.86 0.99
CA ILE A 182 -21.46 -3.11 1.75
C ILE A 182 -20.03 -3.42 2.24
N ASP A 183 -19.87 -4.40 3.12
CA ASP A 183 -18.55 -4.90 3.47
C ASP A 183 -17.93 -5.70 2.31
N ASN A 184 -16.61 -5.66 2.16
CA ASN A 184 -15.90 -6.40 1.12
C ASN A 184 -16.23 -7.90 1.13
N LYS A 185 -16.42 -8.51 2.30
CA LYS A 185 -16.75 -9.94 2.43
C LYS A 185 -18.17 -10.29 2.03
N ALA A 186 -19.08 -9.30 2.06
CA ALA A 186 -20.48 -9.50 1.73
C ALA A 186 -20.78 -9.40 0.23
N ASN A 187 -19.77 -9.06 -0.61
CA ASN A 187 -20.00 -8.80 -2.04
C ASN A 187 -20.50 -10.05 -2.80
N GLY A 188 -20.01 -11.24 -2.47
CA GLY A 188 -20.44 -12.50 -3.08
C GLY A 188 -21.89 -12.80 -2.78
N ASP A 189 -22.32 -12.67 -1.51
CA ASP A 189 -23.70 -12.86 -1.10
C ASP A 189 -24.63 -11.84 -1.77
N ALA A 190 -24.21 -10.58 -1.84
CA ALA A 190 -24.98 -9.52 -2.48
C ALA A 190 -25.17 -9.74 -4.00
N LEU A 191 -24.17 -10.29 -4.69
CA LEU A 191 -24.27 -10.72 -6.09
C LEU A 191 -25.21 -11.91 -6.24
N GLU A 192 -25.11 -12.92 -5.38
CA GLU A 192 -25.93 -14.12 -5.43
C GLU A 192 -27.41 -13.83 -5.18
N GLN A 193 -27.69 -12.92 -4.24
CA GLN A 193 -29.04 -12.48 -3.89
C GLN A 193 -29.61 -11.42 -4.85
N GLY A 194 -28.80 -10.89 -5.78
CA GLY A 194 -29.23 -9.84 -6.71
C GLY A 194 -29.39 -8.45 -6.06
N THR A 195 -28.87 -8.25 -4.85
CA THR A 195 -28.83 -6.93 -4.18
C THR A 195 -27.94 -5.97 -4.97
N ILE A 196 -26.89 -6.49 -5.57
CA ILE A 196 -26.05 -5.81 -6.56
C ILE A 196 -26.01 -6.63 -7.84
N VAL A 197 -25.88 -5.97 -8.97
CA VAL A 197 -25.75 -6.64 -10.27
C VAL A 197 -24.31 -6.73 -10.75
N GLY A 198 -23.41 -5.99 -10.13
CA GLY A 198 -22.00 -5.99 -10.41
C GLY A 198 -21.16 -5.71 -9.19
N SER A 199 -19.94 -6.20 -9.22
CA SER A 199 -18.91 -5.98 -8.20
C SER A 199 -17.61 -5.57 -8.88
N ALA A 200 -17.09 -4.43 -8.45
CA ALA A 200 -15.77 -3.97 -8.88
C ALA A 200 -14.70 -4.85 -8.24
N ILE A 201 -14.18 -5.76 -9.02
CA ILE A 201 -13.06 -6.63 -8.67
C ILE A 201 -11.74 -5.98 -9.12
N TYR A 202 -10.63 -6.39 -8.55
CA TYR A 202 -9.32 -5.99 -9.03
C TYR A 202 -8.30 -7.12 -8.88
N THR A 203 -7.34 -7.13 -9.79
CA THR A 203 -6.12 -7.92 -9.64
C THR A 203 -4.98 -7.05 -9.15
N THR A 204 -3.96 -7.66 -8.61
CA THR A 204 -2.69 -7.01 -8.30
C THR A 204 -1.65 -7.55 -9.26
N ALA A 205 -1.17 -6.68 -10.14
CA ALA A 205 -0.20 -7.00 -11.20
C ALA A 205 -0.63 -8.17 -12.10
N GLY A 206 -1.93 -8.39 -12.27
CA GLY A 206 -2.47 -9.53 -13.01
C GLY A 206 -2.09 -10.90 -12.43
N ARG A 207 -1.65 -10.97 -11.17
CA ARG A 207 -1.08 -12.18 -10.56
C ARG A 207 -1.77 -12.63 -9.28
N SER A 208 -2.49 -11.76 -8.63
CA SER A 208 -3.08 -12.03 -7.32
C SER A 208 -4.42 -11.34 -7.14
N LEU A 209 -5.27 -11.94 -6.31
CA LEU A 209 -6.52 -11.36 -5.83
C LEU A 209 -6.39 -11.03 -4.35
N ALA A 210 -7.12 -10.00 -3.88
CA ALA A 210 -7.29 -9.80 -2.44
C ALA A 210 -8.02 -11.00 -1.80
N PRO A 211 -7.77 -11.31 -0.51
CA PRO A 211 -8.37 -12.45 0.16
C PRO A 211 -9.89 -12.56 -0.01
N TYR A 212 -10.62 -11.45 0.15
CA TYR A 212 -12.08 -11.43 0.01
C TYR A 212 -12.56 -11.68 -1.44
N TRP A 213 -11.75 -11.38 -2.47
CA TRP A 213 -12.07 -11.75 -3.86
C TRP A 213 -11.81 -13.23 -4.12
N LYS A 214 -10.77 -13.82 -3.51
CA LYS A 214 -10.53 -15.27 -3.52
C LYS A 214 -11.69 -16.03 -2.86
N GLU A 215 -12.20 -15.53 -1.72
CA GLU A 215 -13.37 -16.10 -1.06
C GLU A 215 -14.59 -16.06 -1.97
N THR A 216 -14.84 -14.93 -2.65
CA THR A 216 -15.94 -14.80 -3.61
C THR A 216 -15.81 -15.79 -4.77
N GLU A 217 -14.62 -15.90 -5.37
CA GLU A 217 -14.34 -16.84 -6.46
C GLU A 217 -14.57 -18.30 -6.06
N VAL A 218 -14.23 -18.67 -4.83
CA VAL A 218 -14.45 -20.03 -4.32
C VAL A 218 -15.94 -20.34 -4.15
N ARG A 219 -16.71 -19.37 -3.63
CA ARG A 219 -18.13 -19.55 -3.25
C ARG A 219 -19.08 -19.55 -4.44
N MET A 220 -18.80 -18.74 -5.47
CA MET A 220 -19.69 -18.59 -6.62
C MET A 220 -18.92 -18.46 -7.93
N ASP A 221 -19.59 -18.79 -9.03
CA ASP A 221 -19.05 -18.53 -10.34
C ASP A 221 -19.35 -17.10 -10.77
N ILE A 222 -18.29 -16.35 -11.06
CA ILE A 222 -18.34 -14.98 -11.54
C ILE A 222 -17.89 -14.89 -12.98
N ARG A 223 -18.31 -13.82 -13.66
CA ARG A 223 -17.79 -13.45 -14.97
C ARG A 223 -17.27 -12.02 -14.93
N VAL A 224 -16.05 -11.83 -15.40
CA VAL A 224 -15.48 -10.51 -15.62
C VAL A 224 -15.99 -9.97 -16.96
N ILE A 225 -16.48 -8.75 -16.94
CA ILE A 225 -16.97 -8.03 -18.11
C ILE A 225 -15.93 -7.01 -18.51
N ASN A 226 -15.35 -7.19 -19.70
CA ASN A 226 -14.40 -6.25 -20.27
C ASN A 226 -15.10 -4.96 -20.74
N PRO A 227 -14.42 -3.81 -20.77
CA PRO A 227 -14.94 -2.63 -21.45
C PRO A 227 -15.05 -2.89 -22.95
N CYS A 228 -16.02 -2.28 -23.61
CA CYS A 228 -16.12 -2.31 -25.06
C CYS A 228 -15.01 -1.46 -25.72
N PRO A 229 -14.68 -1.69 -27.01
CA PRO A 229 -13.60 -0.96 -27.70
C PRO A 229 -13.76 0.57 -27.68
N ASP A 230 -15.00 1.08 -27.76
CA ASP A 230 -15.29 2.50 -27.68
C ASP A 230 -15.06 3.07 -26.27
N GLU A 231 -15.34 2.28 -25.22
CA GLU A 231 -15.03 2.63 -23.82
C GLU A 231 -13.52 2.69 -23.61
N VAL A 232 -12.78 1.70 -24.12
CA VAL A 232 -11.31 1.68 -24.08
C VAL A 232 -10.73 2.91 -24.78
N ALA A 233 -11.26 3.26 -25.97
CA ALA A 233 -10.81 4.44 -26.71
C ALA A 233 -11.06 5.73 -25.94
N LYS A 234 -12.24 5.90 -25.32
CA LYS A 234 -12.56 7.07 -24.47
C LYS A 234 -11.65 7.17 -23.24
N LEU A 235 -11.40 6.05 -22.56
CA LEU A 235 -10.51 6.01 -21.39
C LEU A 235 -9.09 6.44 -21.79
N LYS A 236 -8.54 5.87 -22.86
CA LYS A 236 -7.21 6.22 -23.37
C LYS A 236 -7.12 7.67 -23.82
N ALA A 237 -8.14 8.19 -24.49
CA ALA A 237 -8.20 9.61 -24.91
C ALA A 237 -8.21 10.57 -23.71
N ALA A 238 -8.75 10.13 -22.57
CA ALA A 238 -8.73 10.88 -21.30
C ALA A 238 -7.45 10.66 -20.47
N GLY A 239 -6.45 9.96 -21.03
CA GLY A 239 -5.17 9.69 -20.34
C GLY A 239 -5.20 8.53 -19.35
N LEU A 240 -6.28 7.74 -19.30
CA LEU A 240 -6.33 6.56 -18.44
C LEU A 240 -5.76 5.34 -19.19
N ALA A 241 -4.79 4.66 -18.58
CA ALA A 241 -4.28 3.41 -19.11
C ALA A 241 -5.35 2.31 -19.02
N VAL A 242 -5.36 1.40 -19.98
CA VAL A 242 -6.11 0.14 -19.93
C VAL A 242 -5.10 -0.97 -20.16
N SER A 243 -4.98 -1.86 -19.19
CA SER A 243 -4.03 -2.99 -19.20
C SER A 243 -4.74 -4.30 -19.48
N ASP A 244 -4.10 -5.15 -20.26
CA ASP A 244 -4.50 -6.53 -20.44
C ASP A 244 -3.97 -7.41 -19.31
N VAL A 245 -4.80 -8.31 -18.81
CA VAL A 245 -4.50 -9.22 -17.70
C VAL A 245 -4.89 -10.64 -18.14
N GLU A 246 -3.95 -11.55 -18.09
CA GLU A 246 -4.21 -12.97 -18.30
C GLU A 246 -5.00 -13.54 -17.11
N ALA A 247 -6.23 -14.02 -17.37
CA ALA A 247 -7.12 -14.51 -16.31
C ALA A 247 -6.47 -15.62 -15.46
N LYS A 248 -5.79 -16.56 -16.07
CA LYS A 248 -5.05 -17.65 -15.39
C LYS A 248 -3.94 -17.17 -14.45
N GLY A 249 -3.50 -15.92 -14.58
CA GLY A 249 -2.48 -15.33 -13.72
C GLY A 249 -2.98 -15.04 -12.31
N ALA A 250 -4.27 -14.73 -12.16
CA ALA A 250 -4.87 -14.27 -10.91
C ALA A 250 -6.03 -15.12 -10.42
N PHE A 251 -6.81 -15.73 -11.33
CA PHE A 251 -8.02 -16.51 -11.02
C PHE A 251 -7.75 -18.01 -11.06
N SER A 252 -8.34 -18.75 -10.11
CA SER A 252 -8.28 -20.21 -10.06
C SER A 252 -9.35 -20.87 -10.90
N LYS A 253 -10.48 -20.18 -11.16
CA LYS A 253 -11.59 -20.62 -12.00
C LYS A 253 -11.66 -19.81 -13.30
N SER A 254 -12.42 -20.33 -14.27
CA SER A 254 -12.76 -19.54 -15.46
C SER A 254 -13.70 -18.40 -15.09
N VAL A 255 -13.31 -17.19 -15.47
CA VAL A 255 -14.12 -15.97 -15.27
C VAL A 255 -14.62 -15.38 -16.59
N GLY A 256 -14.65 -16.21 -17.64
CA GLY A 256 -15.11 -15.88 -18.99
C GLY A 256 -13.95 -15.62 -19.94
N PRO A 257 -13.60 -14.37 -20.26
CA PRO A 257 -12.50 -14.07 -21.17
C PRO A 257 -11.15 -14.58 -20.67
N SER A 258 -10.29 -15.08 -21.56
CA SER A 258 -8.91 -15.44 -21.21
C SER A 258 -8.05 -14.21 -20.94
N THR A 259 -8.29 -13.13 -21.69
CA THR A 259 -7.67 -11.82 -21.50
C THR A 259 -8.70 -10.86 -20.93
N LEU A 260 -8.44 -10.35 -19.75
CA LEU A 260 -9.24 -9.36 -19.05
C LEU A 260 -8.66 -7.97 -19.28
N GLN A 261 -9.49 -6.95 -19.20
CA GLN A 261 -9.05 -5.55 -19.31
C GLN A 261 -9.42 -4.78 -18.05
N GLY A 262 -8.43 -4.07 -17.50
CA GLY A 262 -8.60 -3.27 -16.29
C GLY A 262 -7.93 -1.90 -16.38
N VAL A 263 -8.42 -0.95 -15.61
CA VAL A 263 -7.80 0.36 -15.46
C VAL A 263 -6.87 0.34 -14.24
N PRO A 264 -5.55 0.38 -14.45
CA PRO A 264 -4.60 0.29 -13.35
C PRO A 264 -4.53 1.58 -12.54
N ILE A 265 -4.24 1.42 -11.26
CA ILE A 265 -3.72 2.45 -10.35
C ILE A 265 -2.46 1.91 -9.69
N LEU A 266 -1.46 2.75 -9.50
CA LEU A 266 -0.17 2.31 -8.98
C LEU A 266 -0.08 2.56 -7.48
N PHE A 267 -0.04 1.48 -6.71
CA PHE A 267 0.07 1.52 -5.25
C PHE A 267 1.50 1.58 -4.77
N GLY A 268 1.68 2.32 -3.68
CA GLY A 268 2.93 2.45 -2.97
C GLY A 268 2.74 2.82 -1.51
N TYR A 269 3.84 3.20 -0.89
CA TYR A 269 3.88 3.70 0.48
C TYR A 269 4.65 5.00 0.51
N ASN A 270 3.95 6.07 0.84
CA ASN A 270 4.49 7.40 0.75
C ASN A 270 4.62 8.04 2.14
N ALA A 271 5.76 8.66 2.40
CA ALA A 271 6.09 9.32 3.65
C ALA A 271 5.96 10.83 3.57
N ARG A 272 5.95 11.49 4.72
CA ARG A 272 6.21 12.91 4.80
C ARG A 272 7.69 13.21 4.53
N PRO A 273 8.04 14.41 4.05
CA PRO A 273 9.43 14.80 3.75
C PRO A 273 10.34 14.88 4.99
N ASP A 274 9.76 14.94 6.21
CA ASP A 274 10.49 14.95 7.48
C ASP A 274 10.99 13.56 7.92
N MET A 275 10.67 12.50 7.20
CA MET A 275 11.30 11.21 7.41
C MET A 275 12.77 11.28 6.99
N PRO A 276 13.73 10.72 7.77
CA PRO A 276 15.15 10.83 7.46
C PRO A 276 15.50 10.27 6.07
N GLU A 277 16.27 11.03 5.28
CA GLU A 277 16.71 10.65 3.94
C GLU A 277 17.36 9.27 3.92
N ASP A 278 18.29 9.01 4.86
CA ASP A 278 19.02 7.76 4.94
C ASP A 278 18.10 6.55 5.22
N ALA A 279 17.07 6.74 6.06
CA ALA A 279 16.10 5.69 6.34
C ALA A 279 15.29 5.32 5.09
N VAL A 280 14.77 6.31 4.35
CA VAL A 280 14.04 6.06 3.11
C VAL A 280 14.95 5.46 2.03
N TYR A 281 16.16 5.98 1.89
CA TYR A 281 17.14 5.43 0.95
C TYR A 281 17.45 3.95 1.24
N LYS A 282 17.71 3.59 2.51
CA LYS A 282 17.96 2.20 2.93
C LYS A 282 16.75 1.28 2.65
N MET A 283 15.53 1.75 2.90
CA MET A 283 14.32 0.98 2.59
C MET A 283 14.18 0.73 1.09
N VAL A 284 14.27 1.77 0.26
CA VAL A 284 14.15 1.66 -1.20
C VAL A 284 15.22 0.72 -1.76
N LYS A 285 16.46 0.88 -1.29
CA LYS A 285 17.60 0.03 -1.68
C LYS A 285 17.38 -1.43 -1.27
N ALA A 286 16.89 -1.69 -0.06
CA ALA A 286 16.60 -3.05 0.39
C ALA A 286 15.51 -3.73 -0.45
N PHE A 287 14.45 -3.00 -0.84
CA PHE A 287 13.43 -3.53 -1.74
C PHE A 287 13.99 -3.83 -3.13
N TYR A 288 14.86 -2.97 -3.65
CA TYR A 288 15.55 -3.21 -4.91
C TYR A 288 16.46 -4.45 -4.85
N GLU A 289 17.26 -4.59 -3.81
CA GLU A 289 18.19 -5.70 -3.64
C GLU A 289 17.47 -7.02 -3.36
N LYS A 290 16.36 -6.99 -2.63
CA LYS A 290 15.57 -8.18 -2.23
C LYS A 290 14.33 -8.41 -3.09
N ARG A 291 14.22 -7.77 -4.26
CA ARG A 291 13.03 -7.86 -5.12
C ARG A 291 12.62 -9.27 -5.50
N ASP A 292 13.60 -10.18 -5.70
CA ASP A 292 13.31 -11.58 -6.03
C ASP A 292 12.79 -12.38 -4.83
N GLU A 293 13.19 -12.00 -3.61
CA GLU A 293 12.63 -12.55 -2.37
C GLU A 293 11.20 -12.08 -2.18
N LEU A 294 10.90 -10.81 -2.49
CA LEU A 294 9.57 -10.23 -2.40
C LEU A 294 8.57 -10.96 -3.32
N VAL A 295 8.96 -11.31 -4.54
CA VAL A 295 8.09 -12.10 -5.45
C VAL A 295 7.74 -13.47 -4.87
N LYS A 296 8.65 -14.11 -4.12
CA LYS A 296 8.35 -15.38 -3.45
C LYS A 296 7.35 -15.23 -2.30
N LEU A 297 7.32 -14.06 -1.67
CA LEU A 297 6.33 -13.73 -0.63
C LEU A 297 4.97 -13.41 -1.23
N GLU A 298 4.96 -12.66 -2.35
CA GLU A 298 3.72 -12.22 -2.99
C GLU A 298 3.94 -11.97 -4.50
N ALA A 299 3.19 -12.70 -5.33
CA ALA A 299 3.32 -12.65 -6.78
C ALA A 299 3.02 -11.25 -7.39
N GLY A 300 2.25 -10.42 -6.71
CA GLY A 300 1.98 -9.04 -7.11
C GLY A 300 3.22 -8.15 -7.22
N PHE A 301 4.35 -8.54 -6.63
CA PHE A 301 5.63 -7.84 -6.78
C PHE A 301 6.37 -8.15 -8.10
N THR A 302 5.85 -9.06 -8.93
CA THR A 302 6.52 -9.46 -10.19
C THR A 302 6.92 -8.27 -11.08
N PRO A 303 6.06 -7.26 -11.34
CA PRO A 303 6.47 -6.11 -12.16
C PRO A 303 7.58 -5.29 -11.51
N MET A 304 7.51 -5.10 -10.20
CA MET A 304 8.56 -4.40 -9.44
C MET A 304 9.90 -5.15 -9.52
N ALA A 305 9.89 -6.47 -9.38
CA ALA A 305 11.10 -7.28 -9.48
C ALA A 305 11.69 -7.25 -10.90
N LYS A 306 10.83 -7.21 -11.92
CA LYS A 306 11.26 -7.14 -13.32
C LYS A 306 11.92 -5.80 -13.65
N ASP A 307 11.34 -4.70 -13.22
CA ASP A 307 11.88 -3.36 -13.45
C ASP A 307 11.50 -2.40 -12.31
N PHE A 308 12.26 -2.47 -11.24
CA PHE A 308 12.04 -1.65 -10.03
C PHE A 308 12.13 -0.16 -10.33
N VAL A 309 13.15 0.24 -11.09
CA VAL A 309 13.44 1.66 -11.34
C VAL A 309 12.35 2.31 -12.18
N THR A 310 11.95 1.68 -13.28
CA THR A 310 10.85 2.18 -14.13
C THR A 310 9.54 2.29 -13.35
N MET A 311 9.26 1.38 -12.41
CA MET A 311 8.05 1.47 -11.58
C MET A 311 8.06 2.73 -10.70
N GLN A 312 9.21 3.10 -10.12
CA GLN A 312 9.31 4.35 -9.35
C GLN A 312 9.09 5.58 -10.23
N VAL A 313 9.71 5.58 -11.42
CA VAL A 313 9.53 6.65 -12.43
C VAL A 313 8.06 6.80 -12.81
N GLN A 314 7.37 5.72 -13.13
CA GLN A 314 5.94 5.73 -13.47
C GLN A 314 5.07 6.30 -12.33
N GLY A 315 5.37 5.95 -11.08
CA GLY A 315 4.65 6.48 -9.94
C GLY A 315 4.82 7.97 -9.75
N ILE A 316 6.03 8.50 -9.99
CA ILE A 316 6.31 9.94 -9.93
C ILE A 316 5.63 10.65 -11.11
N ASP A 317 5.74 10.11 -12.31
CA ASP A 317 5.17 10.71 -13.53
C ASP A 317 3.63 10.75 -13.52
N ALA A 318 2.98 9.90 -12.72
CA ALA A 318 1.53 9.99 -12.52
C ALA A 318 1.09 11.29 -11.82
N ASN A 319 1.99 11.90 -11.02
CA ASN A 319 1.75 13.17 -10.30
C ASN A 319 3.05 13.99 -10.21
N PRO A 320 3.61 14.46 -11.32
CA PRO A 320 4.97 15.03 -11.37
C PRO A 320 5.11 16.36 -10.61
N GLN A 321 4.00 17.00 -10.23
CA GLN A 321 3.97 18.20 -9.40
C GLN A 321 4.23 17.92 -7.92
N ILE A 322 4.04 16.68 -7.45
CA ILE A 322 4.33 16.28 -6.08
C ILE A 322 5.84 16.07 -5.94
N PRO A 323 6.48 16.64 -4.91
CA PRO A 323 7.90 16.44 -4.71
C PRO A 323 8.26 14.98 -4.42
N VAL A 324 9.51 14.63 -4.70
CA VAL A 324 10.10 13.32 -4.45
C VAL A 324 10.90 13.36 -3.14
N HIS A 325 10.73 12.37 -2.28
CA HIS A 325 11.49 12.23 -1.04
C HIS A 325 13.00 12.16 -1.34
N ALA A 326 13.83 12.85 -0.55
CA ALA A 326 15.28 12.92 -0.76
C ALA A 326 15.94 11.53 -0.88
N GLY A 327 15.50 10.55 -0.07
CA GLY A 327 16.00 9.18 -0.13
C GLY A 327 15.68 8.44 -1.45
N LEU A 328 14.47 8.61 -2.00
CA LEU A 328 14.13 8.07 -3.32
C LEU A 328 14.88 8.82 -4.44
N ALA A 329 14.98 10.14 -4.34
CA ALA A 329 15.72 10.95 -5.32
C ALA A 329 17.19 10.55 -5.40
N LYS A 330 17.84 10.28 -4.25
CA LYS A 330 19.20 9.75 -4.18
C LYS A 330 19.33 8.42 -4.91
N PHE A 331 18.42 7.47 -4.63
CA PHE A 331 18.39 6.17 -5.29
C PHE A 331 18.24 6.30 -6.82
N LEU A 332 17.30 7.13 -7.29
CA LEU A 332 17.07 7.32 -8.73
C LEU A 332 18.26 8.00 -9.44
N LYS A 333 18.97 8.91 -8.78
CA LYS A 333 20.18 9.52 -9.32
C LYS A 333 21.31 8.48 -9.47
N GLU A 334 21.51 7.60 -8.51
CA GLU A 334 22.49 6.49 -8.59
C GLU A 334 22.18 5.55 -9.76
N HIS A 335 20.88 5.34 -10.06
CA HIS A 335 20.44 4.50 -11.17
C HIS A 335 20.26 5.27 -12.50
N LYS A 336 20.69 6.55 -12.59
CA LYS A 336 20.58 7.41 -13.78
C LYS A 336 19.15 7.56 -14.31
N ALA A 337 18.15 7.48 -13.42
CA ALA A 337 16.74 7.56 -13.72
C ALA A 337 16.08 8.85 -13.18
N TRP A 338 16.86 9.77 -12.63
CA TRP A 338 16.37 11.05 -12.16
C TRP A 338 16.00 11.96 -13.34
N ASN A 339 14.84 12.61 -13.24
CA ASN A 339 14.40 13.63 -14.20
C ASN A 339 14.49 15.02 -13.54
N ASP A 340 15.24 15.93 -14.11
CA ASP A 340 15.47 17.27 -13.57
C ASP A 340 14.22 18.16 -13.51
N LYS A 341 13.12 17.74 -14.13
CA LYS A 341 11.81 18.40 -14.00
C LYS A 341 11.14 18.11 -12.63
N TRP A 342 11.53 17.03 -11.98
CA TRP A 342 11.00 16.68 -10.66
C TRP A 342 11.67 17.54 -9.57
N LYS A 343 10.95 17.73 -8.48
CA LYS A 343 11.45 18.47 -7.31
C LYS A 343 11.77 17.50 -6.19
N VAL A 344 12.93 17.68 -5.56
CA VAL A 344 13.23 17.00 -4.30
C VAL A 344 12.48 17.74 -3.18
N ALA A 345 11.80 16.99 -2.31
CA ALA A 345 11.15 17.57 -1.14
C ALA A 345 12.19 18.16 -0.19
N PRO A 346 11.94 19.32 0.43
CA PRO A 346 12.80 19.82 1.49
C PRO A 346 12.81 18.82 2.64
N GLY A 347 14.01 18.36 3.02
CA GLY A 347 14.17 17.47 4.18
C GLY A 347 13.80 18.14 5.49
N ALA A 348 13.72 17.36 6.58
CA ALA A 348 13.66 17.92 7.91
C ALA A 348 14.91 18.78 8.16
N SER A 349 14.70 20.07 8.44
CA SER A 349 15.75 20.99 8.88
C SER A 349 16.19 20.69 10.31
#